data_b64185cc205edf37c7cce5fdfea3b65b
#
_entry.id   b64185cc205edf37c7cce5fdfea3b65b
#
_cell.length_a   1.000
_cell.length_b   1.000
_cell.length_c   1.000
_cell.angle_alpha   90.00
_cell.angle_beta   90.00
_cell.angle_gamma   90.00
#
_symmetry.space_group_name_H-M   'P 1'
#
loop_
_entity.id
_entity.type
_entity.pdbx_description
1 polymer ?
#
loop_
_entity_poly.entity_id
_entity_poly.type
_entity_poly.pdbx_seq_one_letter_code
_entity_poly.pdbx_strand_id
1 'polypeptide(L)'
;MEDERIVMLYWERDENAIRETEMKYGKYCHTVAYNILHSREDADECVNDTWNSAWNTIPPQKPSKLQCFLARITRNIAIDRYRHENAQKRSAERESVMEEYWECVPSEDYSIEDELSLKQALNGFLASLDARTRVIFMRRYWYAMSVKDIASGMRLSESYVSVILHRTRSKFRDYLTKEGVFI
;
A
#
# COMPACT_ATOMS: atom_id res chain seq x y z
N MET A 1 10.54 -20.90 1.47
CA MET A 1 10.81 -20.89 2.93
C MET A 1 9.64 -20.29 3.68
N GLU A 2 9.39 -20.67 4.95
CA GLU A 2 8.35 -20.06 5.79
C GLU A 2 8.76 -18.66 6.27
N ASP A 3 7.78 -17.77 6.51
CA ASP A 3 8.06 -16.38 6.86
C ASP A 3 8.86 -16.22 8.15
N GLU A 4 8.54 -17.02 9.17
CA GLU A 4 9.25 -16.99 10.43
C GLU A 4 10.74 -17.32 10.26
N ARG A 5 11.06 -18.26 9.37
CA ARG A 5 12.45 -18.60 9.10
C ARG A 5 13.19 -17.50 8.36
N ILE A 6 12.52 -16.82 7.41
CA ILE A 6 13.10 -15.66 6.72
C ILE A 6 13.36 -14.52 7.73
N VAL A 7 12.41 -14.24 8.61
CA VAL A 7 12.58 -13.23 9.67
C VAL A 7 13.74 -13.59 10.60
N MET A 8 13.93 -14.87 10.93
CA MET A 8 15.09 -15.30 11.72
C MET A 8 16.41 -15.05 11.03
N LEU A 9 16.52 -15.30 9.71
CA LEU A 9 17.73 -14.98 8.95
C LEU A 9 18.08 -13.49 9.03
N TYR A 10 17.09 -12.59 8.96
CA TYR A 10 17.30 -11.14 9.19
C TYR A 10 17.85 -10.86 10.61
N TRP A 11 17.33 -11.54 11.62
CA TRP A 11 17.80 -11.40 13.01
C TRP A 11 19.23 -11.91 13.20
N GLU A 12 19.57 -12.98 12.50
CA GLU A 12 20.91 -13.58 12.47
C GLU A 12 21.89 -12.79 11.61
N ARG A 13 21.42 -11.73 10.90
CA ARG A 13 22.20 -10.96 9.92
C ARG A 13 22.79 -11.83 8.81
N ASP A 14 22.07 -12.89 8.44
CA ASP A 14 22.42 -13.76 7.31
C ASP A 14 21.90 -13.17 6.00
N GLU A 15 22.79 -12.90 5.04
CA GLU A 15 22.48 -12.32 3.74
C GLU A 15 21.48 -13.18 2.93
N ASN A 16 21.36 -14.48 3.23
CA ASN A 16 20.34 -15.33 2.63
C ASN A 16 18.92 -14.83 2.92
N ALA A 17 18.71 -14.01 3.96
CA ALA A 17 17.42 -13.38 4.24
C ALA A 17 16.90 -12.59 3.04
N ILE A 18 17.77 -11.78 2.40
CA ILE A 18 17.41 -10.96 1.23
C ILE A 18 17.05 -11.87 0.05
N ARG A 19 17.87 -12.86 -0.23
CA ARG A 19 17.65 -13.81 -1.33
C ARG A 19 16.34 -14.57 -1.18
N GLU A 20 16.05 -15.10 0.00
CA GLU A 20 14.81 -15.83 0.27
C GLU A 20 13.58 -14.93 0.20
N THR A 21 13.72 -13.68 0.65
CA THR A 21 12.66 -12.66 0.53
C THR A 21 12.39 -12.35 -0.93
N GLU A 22 13.42 -12.13 -1.74
CA GLU A 22 13.29 -11.84 -3.17
C GLU A 22 12.63 -13.01 -3.92
N MET A 23 13.07 -14.23 -3.67
CA MET A 23 12.49 -15.42 -4.30
C MET A 23 10.99 -15.56 -3.98
N LYS A 24 10.58 -15.25 -2.75
CA LYS A 24 9.20 -15.43 -2.31
C LYS A 24 8.30 -14.24 -2.64
N TYR A 25 8.80 -13.03 -2.51
CA TYR A 25 8.01 -11.79 -2.55
C TYR A 25 8.40 -10.79 -3.64
N GLY A 26 9.48 -11.05 -4.41
CA GLY A 26 9.98 -10.11 -5.42
C GLY A 26 8.91 -9.71 -6.44
N LYS A 27 8.21 -10.68 -7.03
CA LYS A 27 7.12 -10.42 -7.99
C LYS A 27 5.97 -9.62 -7.37
N TYR A 28 5.65 -9.90 -6.12
CA TYR A 28 4.58 -9.20 -5.40
C TYR A 28 4.96 -7.74 -5.12
N CYS A 29 6.14 -7.48 -4.56
CA CYS A 29 6.64 -6.14 -4.31
C CYS A 29 6.80 -5.35 -5.61
N HIS A 30 7.33 -5.97 -6.68
CA HIS A 30 7.41 -5.35 -7.99
C HIS A 30 6.03 -4.93 -8.52
N THR A 31 4.99 -5.77 -8.35
CA THR A 31 3.63 -5.43 -8.77
C THR A 31 3.10 -4.23 -7.98
N VAL A 32 3.34 -4.18 -6.67
CA VAL A 32 2.96 -3.03 -5.82
C VAL A 32 3.65 -1.75 -6.28
N ALA A 33 4.97 -1.80 -6.49
CA ALA A 33 5.75 -0.64 -6.96
C ALA A 33 5.31 -0.21 -8.37
N TYR A 34 5.18 -1.15 -9.31
CA TYR A 34 4.80 -0.85 -10.68
C TYR A 34 3.41 -0.22 -10.81
N ASN A 35 2.44 -0.66 -10.01
CA ASN A 35 1.11 -0.08 -10.00
C ASN A 35 1.09 1.40 -9.57
N ILE A 36 2.11 1.84 -8.85
CA ILE A 36 2.27 3.24 -8.41
C ILE A 36 3.13 4.02 -9.40
N LEU A 37 4.29 3.47 -9.77
CA LEU A 37 5.32 4.17 -10.55
C LEU A 37 5.09 4.10 -12.07
N HIS A 38 4.42 3.04 -12.55
CA HIS A 38 4.18 2.77 -13.98
C HIS A 38 5.47 2.67 -14.83
N SER A 39 6.63 2.51 -14.20
CA SER A 39 7.94 2.30 -14.79
C SER A 39 8.51 1.00 -14.25
N ARG A 40 9.07 0.15 -15.13
CA ARG A 40 9.69 -1.11 -14.70
C ARG A 40 11.01 -0.86 -13.99
N GLU A 41 11.81 0.06 -14.52
CA GLU A 41 13.11 0.42 -13.97
C GLU A 41 12.96 0.99 -12.56
N ASP A 42 12.03 1.93 -12.36
CA ASP A 42 11.75 2.51 -11.04
C ASP A 42 11.14 1.49 -10.08
N ALA A 43 10.32 0.56 -10.59
CA ALA A 43 9.77 -0.52 -9.77
C ALA A 43 10.85 -1.51 -9.31
N ASP A 44 11.81 -1.88 -10.18
CA ASP A 44 12.94 -2.73 -9.81
C ASP A 44 13.82 -2.05 -8.77
N GLU A 45 14.11 -0.77 -8.93
CA GLU A 45 14.88 0.01 -7.97
C GLU A 45 14.14 0.15 -6.62
N CYS A 46 12.83 0.43 -6.65
CA CYS A 46 11.99 0.46 -5.46
C CYS A 46 11.98 -0.88 -4.69
N VAL A 47 12.01 -2.01 -5.42
CA VAL A 47 12.12 -3.33 -4.81
C VAL A 47 13.47 -3.52 -4.13
N ASN A 48 14.57 -3.09 -4.74
CA ASN A 48 15.90 -3.14 -4.12
C ASN A 48 15.97 -2.26 -2.85
N ASP A 49 15.39 -1.07 -2.90
CA ASP A 49 15.27 -0.19 -1.73
C ASP A 49 14.42 -0.83 -0.62
N THR A 50 13.40 -1.60 -1.00
CA THR A 50 12.57 -2.37 -0.05
C THR A 50 13.41 -3.40 0.69
N TRP A 51 14.31 -4.11 0.01
CA TRP A 51 15.20 -5.10 0.66
C TRP A 51 16.18 -4.42 1.61
N ASN A 52 16.75 -3.31 1.19
CA ASN A 52 17.65 -2.52 2.05
C ASN A 52 16.91 -1.99 3.30
N SER A 53 15.71 -1.47 3.12
CA SER A 53 14.88 -1.00 4.24
C SER A 53 14.49 -2.14 5.17
N ALA A 54 14.11 -3.31 4.65
CA ALA A 54 13.80 -4.49 5.45
C ALA A 54 15.01 -4.95 6.26
N TRP A 55 16.20 -4.99 5.64
CA TRP A 55 17.46 -5.32 6.31
C TRP A 55 17.77 -4.40 7.47
N ASN A 56 17.56 -3.10 7.30
CA ASN A 56 17.84 -2.10 8.33
C ASN A 56 16.78 -2.06 9.44
N THR A 57 15.56 -2.52 9.15
CA THR A 57 14.43 -2.45 10.08
C THR A 57 14.23 -3.76 10.87
N ILE A 58 14.65 -4.88 10.34
CA ILE A 58 14.64 -6.18 11.00
C ILE A 58 16.09 -6.58 11.34
N PRO A 59 16.53 -6.71 12.61
CA PRO A 59 15.86 -6.26 13.83
C PRO A 59 15.88 -4.73 13.99
N PRO A 60 15.16 -4.09 14.92
CA PRO A 60 14.46 -4.72 16.05
C PRO A 60 13.03 -5.17 15.76
N GLN A 61 12.43 -4.76 14.62
CA GLN A 61 11.07 -5.19 14.30
C GLN A 61 11.01 -6.69 14.00
N LYS A 62 9.93 -7.33 14.48
CA LYS A 62 9.65 -8.75 14.21
C LYS A 62 8.27 -8.87 13.59
N PRO A 63 8.14 -8.71 12.25
CA PRO A 63 6.85 -8.75 11.58
C PRO A 63 6.20 -10.14 11.70
N SER A 64 4.95 -10.18 12.15
CA SER A 64 4.14 -11.41 12.21
C SER A 64 3.61 -11.83 10.83
N LYS A 65 3.53 -10.89 9.88
CA LYS A 65 3.13 -11.10 8.48
C LYS A 65 4.13 -10.40 7.58
N LEU A 66 5.15 -11.12 7.16
CA LEU A 66 6.26 -10.57 6.37
C LEU A 66 5.77 -9.95 5.06
N GLN A 67 4.82 -10.58 4.36
CA GLN A 67 4.23 -10.04 3.14
C GLN A 67 3.64 -8.63 3.33
N CYS A 68 2.84 -8.43 4.39
CA CYS A 68 2.21 -7.14 4.67
C CYS A 68 3.25 -6.07 5.06
N PHE A 69 4.27 -6.48 5.79
CA PHE A 69 5.37 -5.61 6.17
C PHE A 69 6.16 -5.11 4.95
N LEU A 70 6.53 -6.01 4.06
CA LEU A 70 7.23 -5.68 2.82
C LEU A 70 6.37 -4.82 1.90
N ALA A 71 5.07 -5.16 1.73
CA ALA A 71 4.15 -4.36 0.92
C ALA A 71 4.04 -2.91 1.42
N ARG A 72 4.03 -2.70 2.75
CA ARG A 72 4.01 -1.36 3.33
C ARG A 72 5.29 -0.59 3.00
N ILE A 73 6.45 -1.21 3.16
CA ILE A 73 7.74 -0.58 2.83
C ILE A 73 7.78 -0.23 1.34
N THR A 74 7.52 -1.19 0.46
CA THR A 74 7.52 -0.98 -0.99
C THR A 74 6.59 0.15 -1.41
N ARG A 75 5.37 0.16 -0.85
CA ARG A 75 4.39 1.19 -1.15
C ARG A 75 4.84 2.58 -0.70
N ASN A 76 5.37 2.71 0.50
CA ASN A 76 5.87 3.99 1.00
C ASN A 76 6.99 4.53 0.11
N ILE A 77 7.99 3.69 -0.20
CA ILE A 77 9.10 4.07 -1.10
C ILE A 77 8.57 4.48 -2.48
N ALA A 78 7.64 3.72 -3.06
CA ALA A 78 7.06 4.02 -4.36
C ALA A 78 6.27 5.35 -4.35
N ILE A 79 5.51 5.63 -3.29
CA ILE A 79 4.78 6.88 -3.12
C ILE A 79 5.74 8.06 -2.97
N ASP A 80 6.78 7.94 -2.15
CA ASP A 80 7.77 9.00 -1.95
C ASP A 80 8.52 9.32 -3.25
N ARG A 81 8.90 8.29 -4.00
CA ARG A 81 9.52 8.46 -5.32
C ARG A 81 8.56 9.12 -6.31
N TYR A 82 7.32 8.67 -6.38
CA TYR A 82 6.28 9.27 -7.21
C TYR A 82 6.08 10.76 -6.90
N ARG A 83 6.02 11.13 -5.62
CA ARG A 83 5.91 12.54 -5.18
C ARG A 83 7.11 13.36 -5.65
N HIS A 84 8.32 12.84 -5.46
CA HIS A 84 9.55 13.53 -5.82
C HIS A 84 9.65 13.78 -7.34
N GLU A 85 9.29 12.81 -8.15
CA GLU A 85 9.30 12.92 -9.61
C GLU A 85 8.20 13.85 -10.14
N ASN A 86 7.01 13.81 -9.53
CA ASN A 86 5.87 14.62 -9.99
C ASN A 86 5.85 16.05 -9.45
N ALA A 87 6.65 16.39 -8.46
CA ALA A 87 6.97 17.78 -8.16
C ALA A 87 7.57 18.51 -9.39
N GLN A 88 8.13 17.75 -10.35
CA GLN A 88 8.72 18.27 -11.59
C GLN A 88 7.89 18.03 -12.86
N LYS A 89 6.89 17.14 -12.88
CA LYS A 89 6.11 16.80 -14.10
C LYS A 89 4.64 16.52 -13.79
N ARG A 90 3.75 17.45 -14.08
CA ARG A 90 2.28 17.25 -13.98
C ARG A 90 1.77 16.38 -15.13
N SER A 91 1.18 15.23 -14.83
CA SER A 91 0.44 14.38 -15.77
C SER A 91 -0.92 14.00 -15.14
N ALA A 92 -2.01 14.47 -15.73
CA ALA A 92 -3.38 14.48 -15.19
C ALA A 92 -3.95 13.11 -14.74
N GLU A 93 -3.53 12.01 -15.35
CA GLU A 93 -4.08 10.66 -15.06
C GLU A 93 -3.45 10.01 -13.82
N ARG A 94 -2.21 10.41 -13.50
CA ARG A 94 -1.48 9.94 -12.31
C ARG A 94 -1.84 10.75 -11.05
N GLU A 95 -2.13 12.04 -11.21
CA GLU A 95 -2.62 12.92 -10.14
C GLU A 95 -3.89 12.34 -9.50
N SER A 96 -4.82 11.83 -10.30
CA SER A 96 -6.11 11.34 -9.82
C SER A 96 -6.03 10.22 -8.76
N VAL A 97 -5.12 9.21 -8.90
CA VAL A 97 -5.02 8.12 -7.91
C VAL A 97 -4.39 8.60 -6.62
N MET A 98 -3.40 9.48 -6.73
CA MET A 98 -2.70 10.02 -5.58
C MET A 98 -3.55 11.06 -4.84
N GLU A 99 -4.26 11.94 -5.56
CA GLU A 99 -5.22 12.86 -4.96
C GLU A 99 -6.31 12.11 -4.21
N GLU A 100 -6.91 11.07 -4.83
CA GLU A 100 -7.88 10.20 -4.16
C GLU A 100 -7.31 9.52 -2.91
N TYR A 101 -6.02 9.15 -2.94
CA TYR A 101 -5.34 8.54 -1.80
C TYR A 101 -5.18 9.55 -0.66
N TRP A 102 -4.74 10.79 -0.98
CA TRP A 102 -4.55 11.85 0.03
C TRP A 102 -5.87 12.35 0.63
N GLU A 103 -6.95 12.31 -0.13
CA GLU A 103 -8.28 12.57 0.43
C GLU A 103 -8.71 11.57 1.50
N CYS A 104 -8.08 10.39 1.53
CA CYS A 104 -8.45 9.29 2.42
C CYS A 104 -7.45 9.00 3.53
N VAL A 105 -6.25 9.61 3.49
CA VAL A 105 -5.17 9.37 4.45
C VAL A 105 -4.75 10.69 5.07
N PRO A 106 -4.71 10.79 6.40
CA PRO A 106 -4.27 11.98 7.09
C PRO A 106 -2.83 12.40 6.74
N SER A 107 -2.52 13.70 6.84
CA SER A 107 -1.20 14.27 6.59
C SER A 107 -0.13 13.79 7.59
N GLU A 108 1.14 13.98 7.25
CA GLU A 108 2.33 13.39 7.89
C GLU A 108 2.62 13.77 9.36
N ASP A 109 1.82 14.64 9.98
CA ASP A 109 2.04 15.14 11.36
C ASP A 109 1.36 14.28 12.45
N TYR A 110 1.25 12.97 12.24
CA TYR A 110 0.60 12.07 13.20
C TYR A 110 1.55 11.54 14.27
N SER A 111 1.11 11.60 15.52
CA SER A 111 1.76 10.89 16.61
C SER A 111 1.61 9.37 16.47
N ILE A 112 2.43 8.60 17.18
CA ILE A 112 2.35 7.11 17.17
C ILE A 112 0.96 6.63 17.66
N GLU A 113 0.32 7.37 18.55
CA GLU A 113 -1.02 7.08 19.07
C GLU A 113 -2.09 7.31 18.00
N ASP A 114 -1.94 8.36 17.18
CA ASP A 114 -2.83 8.66 16.06
C ASP A 114 -2.70 7.60 14.96
N GLU A 115 -1.48 7.12 14.67
CA GLU A 115 -1.26 6.04 13.71
C GLU A 115 -1.96 4.74 14.14
N LEU A 116 -1.92 4.42 15.42
CA LEU A 116 -2.58 3.23 15.95
C LEU A 116 -4.10 3.37 15.88
N SER A 117 -4.64 4.54 16.24
CA SER A 117 -6.05 4.86 16.17
C SER A 117 -6.57 4.81 14.73
N LEU A 118 -5.85 5.43 13.77
CA LEU A 118 -6.17 5.36 12.35
C LEU A 118 -6.17 3.92 11.82
N LYS A 119 -5.19 3.13 12.23
CA LYS A 119 -5.10 1.72 11.81
C LYS A 119 -6.26 0.87 12.32
N GLN A 120 -6.71 1.11 13.56
CA GLN A 120 -7.86 0.45 14.13
C GLN A 120 -9.14 0.88 13.42
N ALA A 121 -9.34 2.18 13.19
CA ALA A 121 -10.46 2.73 12.46
C ALA A 121 -10.53 2.18 11.02
N LEU A 122 -9.40 2.14 10.30
CA LEU A 122 -9.34 1.57 8.95
C LEU A 122 -9.72 0.08 8.94
N ASN A 123 -9.21 -0.71 9.88
CA ASN A 123 -9.54 -2.13 9.98
C ASN A 123 -11.03 -2.34 10.30
N GLY A 124 -11.60 -1.55 11.21
CA GLY A 124 -13.02 -1.56 11.53
C GLY A 124 -13.89 -1.19 10.33
N PHE A 125 -13.51 -0.12 9.61
CA PHE A 125 -14.19 0.28 8.39
C PHE A 125 -14.17 -0.82 7.33
N LEU A 126 -12.99 -1.38 7.03
CA LEU A 126 -12.87 -2.46 6.04
C LEU A 126 -13.68 -3.70 6.44
N ALA A 127 -13.76 -4.01 7.73
CA ALA A 127 -14.60 -5.10 8.23
C ALA A 127 -16.11 -4.83 8.02
N SER A 128 -16.54 -3.58 8.07
CA SER A 128 -17.94 -3.16 7.87
C SER A 128 -18.41 -3.23 6.41
N LEU A 129 -17.47 -3.27 5.45
CA LEU A 129 -17.79 -3.34 4.02
C LEU A 129 -18.17 -4.77 3.61
N ASP A 130 -19.10 -4.87 2.65
CA ASP A 130 -19.32 -6.13 1.96
C ASP A 130 -18.05 -6.59 1.20
N ALA A 131 -17.95 -7.90 0.95
CA ALA A 131 -16.75 -8.49 0.38
C ALA A 131 -16.34 -7.88 -0.97
N ARG A 132 -17.33 -7.55 -1.83
CA ARG A 132 -17.07 -6.99 -3.16
C ARG A 132 -16.54 -5.57 -3.06
N THR A 133 -17.20 -4.71 -2.31
CA THR A 133 -16.80 -3.32 -2.08
C THR A 133 -15.41 -3.25 -1.42
N ARG A 134 -15.16 -4.12 -0.43
CA ARG A 134 -13.84 -4.22 0.21
C ARG A 134 -12.74 -4.55 -0.78
N VAL A 135 -12.95 -5.53 -1.66
CA VAL A 135 -11.97 -5.92 -2.68
C VAL A 135 -11.71 -4.77 -3.67
N ILE A 136 -12.75 -4.07 -4.12
CA ILE A 136 -12.61 -2.91 -5.02
C ILE A 136 -11.79 -1.82 -4.33
N PHE A 137 -12.13 -1.47 -3.09
CA PHE A 137 -11.44 -0.47 -2.30
C PHE A 137 -9.96 -0.83 -2.09
N MET A 138 -9.67 -2.08 -1.66
CA MET A 138 -8.30 -2.55 -1.48
C MET A 138 -7.49 -2.54 -2.78
N ARG A 139 -8.07 -2.96 -3.90
CA ARG A 139 -7.39 -2.92 -5.20
C ARG A 139 -7.02 -1.50 -5.61
N ARG A 140 -7.91 -0.52 -5.36
CA ARG A 140 -7.66 0.88 -5.70
C ARG A 140 -6.59 1.50 -4.81
N TYR A 141 -6.78 1.44 -3.48
CA TYR A 141 -5.99 2.22 -2.52
C TYR A 141 -4.80 1.48 -1.94
N TRP A 142 -4.84 0.15 -1.89
CA TRP A 142 -3.71 -0.63 -1.41
C TRP A 142 -2.77 -1.06 -2.54
N TYR A 143 -3.34 -1.47 -3.67
CA TYR A 143 -2.56 -1.95 -4.82
C TYR A 143 -2.44 -0.91 -5.94
N ALA A 144 -2.96 0.31 -5.75
CA ALA A 144 -2.94 1.42 -6.71
C ALA A 144 -3.41 1.04 -8.13
N MET A 145 -4.34 0.06 -8.25
CA MET A 145 -4.84 -0.39 -9.53
C MET A 145 -5.72 0.68 -10.19
N SER A 146 -5.66 0.78 -11.52
CA SER A 146 -6.57 1.65 -12.26
C SER A 146 -8.02 1.16 -12.17
N VAL A 147 -8.99 2.06 -12.32
CA VAL A 147 -10.43 1.71 -12.38
C VAL A 147 -10.67 0.70 -13.49
N LYS A 148 -10.03 0.88 -14.63
CA LYS A 148 -10.09 -0.02 -15.79
C LYS A 148 -9.63 -1.44 -15.46
N ASP A 149 -8.49 -1.59 -14.77
CA ASP A 149 -7.95 -2.90 -14.41
C ASP A 149 -8.81 -3.60 -13.36
N ILE A 150 -9.34 -2.82 -12.40
CA ILE A 150 -10.28 -3.35 -11.41
C ILE A 150 -11.56 -3.85 -12.09
N ALA A 151 -12.12 -3.04 -13.00
CA ALA A 151 -13.32 -3.36 -13.74
C ALA A 151 -13.12 -4.63 -14.60
N SER A 152 -12.05 -4.68 -15.37
CA SER A 152 -11.67 -5.83 -16.19
C SER A 152 -11.47 -7.09 -15.36
N GLY A 153 -10.67 -7.03 -14.30
CA GLY A 153 -10.36 -8.16 -13.44
C GLY A 153 -11.55 -8.70 -12.63
N MET A 154 -12.59 -7.87 -12.42
CA MET A 154 -13.81 -8.26 -11.70
C MET A 154 -15.02 -8.46 -12.61
N ARG A 155 -14.88 -8.29 -13.93
CA ARG A 155 -15.97 -8.34 -14.93
C ARG A 155 -17.10 -7.35 -14.61
N LEU A 156 -16.70 -6.11 -14.27
CA LEU A 156 -17.60 -5.00 -13.95
C LEU A 156 -17.41 -3.88 -14.99
N SER A 157 -18.37 -2.92 -15.03
CA SER A 157 -18.15 -1.68 -15.79
C SER A 157 -17.28 -0.69 -14.99
N GLU A 158 -16.51 0.14 -15.68
CA GLU A 158 -15.70 1.20 -15.07
C GLU A 158 -16.58 2.19 -14.30
N SER A 159 -17.74 2.54 -14.86
CA SER A 159 -18.71 3.42 -14.20
C SER A 159 -19.19 2.83 -12.87
N TYR A 160 -19.47 1.52 -12.82
CA TYR A 160 -19.87 0.86 -11.58
C TYR A 160 -18.76 0.92 -10.52
N VAL A 161 -17.51 0.60 -10.91
CA VAL A 161 -16.35 0.67 -10.02
C VAL A 161 -16.16 2.08 -9.48
N SER A 162 -16.23 3.11 -10.35
CA SER A 162 -16.11 4.52 -9.98
C SER A 162 -17.17 4.95 -8.96
N VAL A 163 -18.42 4.56 -9.18
CA VAL A 163 -19.52 4.87 -8.24
C VAL A 163 -19.30 4.19 -6.87
N ILE A 164 -18.86 2.93 -6.86
CA ILE A 164 -18.54 2.21 -5.62
C ILE A 164 -17.42 2.90 -4.87
N LEU A 165 -16.34 3.25 -5.55
CA LEU A 165 -15.19 3.95 -4.94
C LEU A 165 -15.61 5.29 -4.35
N HIS A 166 -16.35 6.11 -5.10
CA HIS A 166 -16.83 7.40 -4.62
C HIS A 166 -17.70 7.26 -3.35
N ARG A 167 -18.69 6.36 -3.38
CA ARG A 167 -19.55 6.11 -2.21
C ARG A 167 -18.80 5.57 -1.02
N THR A 168 -17.80 4.72 -1.27
CA THR A 168 -16.99 4.12 -0.20
C THR A 168 -16.05 5.13 0.44
N ARG A 169 -15.47 6.07 -0.34
CA ARG A 169 -14.70 7.19 0.20
C ARG A 169 -15.54 8.08 1.13
N SER A 170 -16.75 8.46 0.68
CA SER A 170 -17.64 9.25 1.52
C SER A 170 -17.95 8.55 2.84
N LYS A 171 -18.30 7.26 2.79
CA LYS A 171 -18.53 6.45 4.01
C LYS A 171 -17.31 6.35 4.90
N PHE A 172 -16.11 6.25 4.31
CA PHE A 172 -14.86 6.17 5.06
C PHE A 172 -14.58 7.48 5.81
N ARG A 173 -14.76 8.62 5.15
CA ARG A 173 -14.63 9.94 5.77
C ARG A 173 -15.60 10.10 6.95
N ASP A 174 -16.88 9.75 6.73
CA ASP A 174 -17.89 9.80 7.79
C ASP A 174 -17.55 8.87 8.96
N TYR A 175 -16.97 7.69 8.66
CA TYR A 175 -16.55 6.73 9.66
C TYR A 175 -15.37 7.28 10.49
N LEU A 176 -14.34 7.83 9.86
CA LEU A 176 -13.20 8.43 10.54
C LEU A 176 -13.62 9.59 11.46
N THR A 177 -14.52 10.44 10.98
CA THR A 177 -15.08 11.54 11.80
C THR A 177 -15.79 11.02 13.06
N LYS A 178 -16.54 9.91 12.96
CA LYS A 178 -17.22 9.27 14.10
C LYS A 178 -16.26 8.65 15.11
N GLU A 179 -15.15 8.08 14.61
CA GLU A 179 -14.09 7.51 15.45
C GLU A 179 -13.17 8.58 16.05
N GLY A 180 -13.43 9.87 15.79
CA GLY A 180 -12.63 10.98 16.33
C GLY A 180 -11.28 11.15 15.62
N VAL A 181 -11.10 10.53 14.48
CA VAL A 181 -9.90 10.70 13.64
C VAL A 181 -10.17 11.87 12.71
N PHE A 182 -9.52 13.00 13.00
CA PHE A 182 -9.63 14.21 12.15
C PHE A 182 -8.72 14.06 10.93
N ILE A 183 -9.28 14.33 9.73
CA ILE A 183 -8.59 14.34 8.45
C ILE A 183 -8.31 15.79 8.04
#